data_ecf8aa78001a9fc589c6db7f392c40ae
#
_entry.id   ecf8aa78001a9fc589c6db7f392c40ae
#
_cell.length_a   1.000
_cell.length_b   1.000
_cell.length_c   1.000
_cell.angle_alpha   90.00
_cell.angle_beta   90.00
_cell.angle_gamma   90.00
#
_symmetry.space_group_name_H-M   'P 1'
#
loop_
_entity.id
_entity.type
_entity.pdbx_description
1 polymer ?
#
loop_
_entity_poly.entity_id
_entity_poly.type
_entity_poly.pdbx_seq_one_letter_code
_entity_poly.pdbx_strand_id
1 'polypeptide(L)'
;MLYREAMNVLGVSYSTLKRYVKKGLIRTYIYQTPKLMGKMNYWDDDVYALVGHRLQRKAGAREVAAYFRVNQKNGPGKERMLEQKRTVMGFCAGRGISIDRTYEDWSSSIEAGADRRPDWHRLLQDIMKGDVAALVVETRCRLSRFAWGEIEQLFKYHQCDIIVVNKVLDDLFYRDEQSEDLARQIEVLKMDRHLDSNSK
;
A
#
# COMPACT_ATOMS: atom_id res chain seq x y z
N MET A 1 -2.58 6.75 14.28
CA MET A 1 -2.90 5.33 13.90
C MET A 1 -3.07 4.43 15.12
N LEU A 2 -3.77 3.31 15.01
CA LEU A 2 -3.90 2.32 16.06
C LEU A 2 -2.66 1.40 16.15
N TYR A 3 -2.51 0.67 17.29
CA TYR A 3 -1.31 -0.16 17.54
C TYR A 3 -1.05 -1.23 16.47
N ARG A 4 -2.10 -1.89 15.94
CA ARG A 4 -1.94 -2.90 14.87
C ARG A 4 -1.35 -2.30 13.60
N GLU A 5 -1.83 -1.14 13.26
CA GLU A 5 -1.38 -0.38 12.09
C GLU A 5 0.05 0.10 12.25
N ALA A 6 0.39 0.67 13.43
CA ALA A 6 1.75 1.06 13.73
C ALA A 6 2.73 -0.13 13.72
N MET A 7 2.30 -1.29 14.24
CA MET A 7 3.09 -2.53 14.18
C MET A 7 3.34 -2.98 12.74
N ASN A 8 2.30 -2.96 11.90
CA ASN A 8 2.41 -3.35 10.49
C ASN A 8 3.34 -2.41 9.72
N VAL A 9 3.16 -1.09 9.88
CA VAL A 9 4.00 -0.09 9.23
C VAL A 9 5.46 -0.20 9.65
N LEU A 10 5.72 -0.46 10.93
CA LEU A 10 7.09 -0.62 11.45
C LEU A 10 7.65 -2.03 11.26
N GLY A 11 6.82 -3.03 10.92
CA GLY A 11 7.24 -4.43 10.87
C GLY A 11 7.78 -4.94 12.21
N VAL A 12 7.17 -4.56 13.34
CA VAL A 12 7.65 -4.90 14.68
C VAL A 12 6.56 -5.52 15.54
N SER A 13 6.99 -6.26 16.59
CA SER A 13 6.08 -6.79 17.60
C SER A 13 5.52 -5.69 18.52
N TYR A 14 4.42 -5.98 19.21
CA TYR A 14 3.81 -5.06 20.18
C TYR A 14 4.76 -4.68 21.30
N SER A 15 5.58 -5.61 21.77
CA SER A 15 6.60 -5.35 22.79
C SER A 15 7.64 -4.34 22.32
N THR A 16 8.06 -4.44 21.07
CA THR A 16 8.99 -3.48 20.46
C THR A 16 8.34 -2.10 20.27
N LEU A 17 7.06 -2.05 19.84
CA LEU A 17 6.31 -0.81 19.73
C LEU A 17 6.20 -0.11 21.10
N LYS A 18 5.86 -0.83 22.16
CA LYS A 18 5.86 -0.30 23.54
C LYS A 18 7.23 0.25 23.96
N ARG A 19 8.30 -0.44 23.58
CA ARG A 19 9.67 0.03 23.87
C ARG A 19 9.99 1.34 23.15
N TYR A 20 9.50 1.53 21.92
CA TYR A 20 9.66 2.80 21.20
C TYR A 20 8.93 3.95 21.88
N VAL A 21 7.69 3.71 22.35
CA VAL A 21 6.94 4.69 23.14
C VAL A 21 7.68 5.02 24.44
N LYS A 22 8.13 4.00 25.20
CA LYS A 22 8.89 4.20 26.45
C LYS A 22 10.18 5.00 26.24
N LYS A 23 10.80 4.88 25.08
CA LYS A 23 12.02 5.64 24.70
C LYS A 23 11.70 7.04 24.15
N GLY A 24 10.44 7.44 24.09
CA GLY A 24 10.02 8.73 23.53
C GLY A 24 10.18 8.85 22.00
N LEU A 25 10.42 7.72 21.30
CA LEU A 25 10.57 7.70 19.85
C LEU A 25 9.23 7.80 19.11
N ILE A 26 8.14 7.47 19.78
CA ILE A 26 6.77 7.56 19.26
C ILE A 26 5.90 8.18 20.34
N ARG A 27 5.31 9.32 20.03
CA ARG A 27 4.30 9.97 20.87
C ARG A 27 2.97 9.23 20.76
N THR A 28 2.19 9.23 21.83
CA THR A 28 0.87 8.62 21.87
C THR A 28 -0.17 9.62 22.34
N TYR A 29 -1.43 9.41 21.95
CA TYR A 29 -2.57 10.18 22.40
C TYR A 29 -3.81 9.31 22.53
N ILE A 30 -4.77 9.73 23.33
CA ILE A 30 -6.05 9.02 23.50
C ILE A 30 -7.14 9.84 22.82
N TYR A 31 -7.87 9.21 21.91
CA TYR A 31 -9.03 9.85 21.27
C TYR A 31 -10.20 9.95 22.25
N GLN A 32 -10.86 11.11 22.29
CA GLN A 32 -12.05 11.35 23.11
C GLN A 32 -13.36 11.22 22.31
N THR A 33 -13.34 10.61 21.12
CA THR A 33 -14.56 10.38 20.33
C THR A 33 -15.27 9.10 20.77
N PRO A 34 -16.62 9.03 20.71
CA PRO A 34 -17.40 7.87 21.21
C PRO A 34 -16.97 6.52 20.61
N LYS A 35 -16.49 6.47 19.36
CA LYS A 35 -16.06 5.23 18.68
C LYS A 35 -14.65 4.77 19.05
N LEU A 36 -13.78 5.67 19.53
CA LEU A 36 -12.36 5.40 19.79
C LEU A 36 -11.95 5.73 21.23
N MET A 37 -12.95 6.01 22.09
CA MET A 37 -12.73 6.40 23.48
C MET A 37 -11.90 5.36 24.23
N GLY A 38 -10.84 5.82 24.89
CA GLY A 38 -9.93 4.95 25.65
C GLY A 38 -8.92 4.16 24.84
N LYS A 39 -8.94 4.21 23.48
CA LYS A 39 -7.93 3.55 22.66
C LYS A 39 -6.70 4.44 22.50
N MET A 40 -5.54 3.89 22.81
CA MET A 40 -4.26 4.54 22.58
C MET A 40 -3.96 4.60 21.08
N ASN A 41 -3.65 5.77 20.61
CA ASN A 41 -3.22 6.04 19.24
C ASN A 41 -1.77 6.49 19.21
N TYR A 42 -1.10 6.24 18.11
CA TYR A 42 0.30 6.55 17.85
C TYR A 42 0.38 7.65 16.80
N TRP A 43 1.25 8.63 17.01
CA TRP A 43 1.47 9.68 16.03
C TRP A 43 2.05 9.11 14.74
N ASP A 44 1.36 9.33 13.64
CA ASP A 44 1.72 8.80 12.32
C ASP A 44 3.10 9.28 11.88
N ASP A 45 3.39 10.56 12.08
CA ASP A 45 4.67 11.16 11.71
C ASP A 45 5.85 10.52 12.43
N ASP A 46 5.71 10.21 13.72
CA ASP A 46 6.77 9.56 14.50
C ASP A 46 7.00 8.11 14.02
N VAL A 47 5.91 7.40 13.70
CA VAL A 47 5.98 6.03 13.16
C VAL A 47 6.69 6.04 11.81
N TYR A 48 6.31 6.93 10.90
CA TYR A 48 6.94 7.02 9.59
C TYR A 48 8.37 7.57 9.63
N ALA A 49 8.70 8.46 10.56
CA ALA A 49 10.09 8.89 10.77
C ALA A 49 10.99 7.71 11.15
N LEU A 50 10.51 6.80 12.02
CA LEU A 50 11.25 5.57 12.35
C LEU A 50 11.38 4.62 11.16
N VAL A 51 10.38 4.55 10.28
CA VAL A 51 10.49 3.80 9.01
C VAL A 51 11.59 4.43 8.16
N GLY A 52 11.59 5.74 7.96
CA GLY A 52 12.63 6.46 7.21
C GLY A 52 14.03 6.18 7.73
N HIS A 53 14.25 6.29 9.04
CA HIS A 53 15.54 5.95 9.66
C HIS A 53 15.92 4.47 9.48
N ARG A 54 14.96 3.55 9.51
CA ARG A 54 15.21 2.13 9.28
C ARG A 54 15.61 1.87 7.84
N LEU A 55 14.91 2.50 6.89
CA LEU A 55 15.21 2.39 5.47
C LEU A 55 16.59 2.93 5.14
N GLN A 56 16.96 4.09 5.67
CA GLN A 56 18.32 4.64 5.53
C GLN A 56 19.41 3.70 6.07
N ARG A 57 19.14 2.97 7.16
CA ARG A 57 20.09 1.96 7.71
C ARG A 57 20.14 0.68 6.88
N LYS A 58 19.01 0.25 6.30
CA LYS A 58 18.94 -0.91 5.39
C LYS A 58 19.53 -0.58 4.02
N ALA A 59 19.46 0.69 3.62
CA ALA A 59 19.88 1.20 2.32
C ALA A 59 21.40 1.16 2.06
N GLY A 60 22.19 0.46 2.86
CA GLY A 60 23.58 0.19 2.50
C GLY A 60 23.76 -0.55 1.17
N ALA A 61 22.69 -1.11 0.60
CA ALA A 61 22.70 -1.80 -0.70
C ALA A 61 21.30 -1.91 -1.37
N ARG A 62 20.19 -1.43 -0.77
CA ARG A 62 18.82 -1.66 -1.29
C ARG A 62 18.08 -0.34 -1.43
N GLU A 63 17.35 -0.18 -2.52
CA GLU A 63 16.66 1.05 -2.91
C GLU A 63 15.27 1.21 -2.27
N VAL A 64 14.83 2.46 -2.12
CA VAL A 64 13.43 2.81 -1.86
C VAL A 64 12.80 3.22 -3.18
N ALA A 65 11.77 2.50 -3.60
CA ALA A 65 11.09 2.73 -4.86
C ALA A 65 9.72 3.38 -4.66
N ALA A 66 9.23 4.08 -5.69
CA ALA A 66 7.84 4.50 -5.78
C ALA A 66 7.20 3.94 -7.04
N TYR A 67 5.93 3.53 -6.95
CA TYR A 67 5.17 3.05 -8.10
C TYR A 67 3.93 3.90 -8.32
N PHE A 68 3.73 4.28 -9.58
CA PHE A 68 2.63 5.13 -10.03
C PHE A 68 1.84 4.44 -11.15
N ARG A 69 0.52 4.56 -11.13
CA ARG A 69 -0.32 3.97 -12.16
C ARG A 69 -1.59 4.77 -12.39
N VAL A 70 -1.89 5.00 -13.66
CA VAL A 70 -3.18 5.55 -14.12
C VAL A 70 -3.71 4.73 -15.30
N ASN A 71 -5.02 4.74 -15.50
CA ASN A 71 -5.65 3.87 -16.48
C ASN A 71 -5.41 4.30 -17.95
N GLN A 72 -5.15 5.59 -18.18
CA GLN A 72 -5.07 6.14 -19.54
C GLN A 72 -4.00 7.22 -19.66
N LYS A 73 -3.36 7.29 -20.82
CA LYS A 73 -2.32 8.27 -21.16
C LYS A 73 -2.89 9.49 -21.90
N ASN A 74 -4.07 9.97 -21.51
CA ASN A 74 -4.70 11.19 -22.01
C ASN A 74 -4.43 12.40 -21.11
N GLY A 75 -4.97 13.58 -21.45
CA GLY A 75 -4.82 14.82 -20.64
C GLY A 75 -5.16 14.61 -19.17
N PRO A 76 -6.38 14.17 -18.81
CA PRO A 76 -6.77 13.90 -17.42
C PRO A 76 -5.95 12.80 -16.75
N GLY A 77 -5.47 11.81 -17.50
CA GLY A 77 -4.57 10.77 -16.98
C GLY A 77 -3.20 11.34 -16.60
N LYS A 78 -2.65 12.23 -17.43
CA LYS A 78 -1.37 12.89 -17.13
C LYS A 78 -1.46 13.76 -15.87
N GLU A 79 -2.55 14.49 -15.71
CA GLU A 79 -2.79 15.29 -14.49
C GLU A 79 -2.85 14.42 -13.24
N ARG A 80 -3.62 13.32 -13.30
CA ARG A 80 -3.71 12.33 -12.20
C ARG A 80 -2.36 11.68 -11.87
N MET A 81 -1.55 11.38 -12.87
CA MET A 81 -0.20 10.86 -12.65
C MET A 81 0.67 11.88 -11.93
N LEU A 82 0.60 13.15 -12.33
CA LEU A 82 1.35 14.23 -11.71
C LEU A 82 0.91 14.48 -10.26
N GLU A 83 -0.40 14.47 -10.01
CA GLU A 83 -0.96 14.59 -8.66
C GLU A 83 -0.53 13.45 -7.75
N GLN A 84 -0.57 12.21 -8.25
CA GLN A 84 -0.08 11.02 -7.54
C GLN A 84 1.39 11.17 -7.15
N LYS A 85 2.23 11.62 -8.08
CA LYS A 85 3.65 11.89 -7.82
C LYS A 85 3.83 12.97 -6.76
N ARG A 86 3.11 14.09 -6.85
CA ARG A 86 3.17 15.16 -5.85
C ARG A 86 2.80 14.66 -4.45
N THR A 87 1.74 13.87 -4.34
CA THR A 87 1.28 13.29 -3.08
C THR A 87 2.34 12.39 -2.46
N VAL A 88 2.88 11.44 -3.25
CA VAL A 88 3.88 10.48 -2.77
C VAL A 88 5.20 11.18 -2.45
N MET A 89 5.71 12.04 -3.34
CA MET A 89 6.98 12.73 -3.13
C MET A 89 6.90 13.72 -1.97
N GLY A 90 5.79 14.46 -1.83
CA GLY A 90 5.55 15.35 -0.69
C GLY A 90 5.50 14.61 0.64
N PHE A 91 4.82 13.44 0.68
CA PHE A 91 4.81 12.58 1.85
C PHE A 91 6.22 12.11 2.22
N CYS A 92 7.01 11.66 1.26
CA CYS A 92 8.37 11.17 1.47
C CYS A 92 9.30 12.29 1.94
N ALA A 93 9.27 13.46 1.28
CA ALA A 93 10.09 14.61 1.61
C ALA A 93 9.83 15.10 3.05
N GLY A 94 8.55 15.20 3.46
CA GLY A 94 8.18 15.60 4.81
C GLY A 94 8.61 14.59 5.91
N ARG A 95 9.08 13.41 5.53
CA ARG A 95 9.49 12.32 6.46
C ARG A 95 10.94 11.86 6.28
N GLY A 96 11.70 12.59 5.48
CA GLY A 96 13.10 12.26 5.21
C GLY A 96 13.29 10.92 4.51
N ILE A 97 12.30 10.47 3.72
CA ILE A 97 12.38 9.27 2.89
C ILE A 97 12.87 9.69 1.50
N SER A 98 14.04 9.23 1.09
CA SER A 98 14.54 9.42 -0.27
C SER A 98 13.95 8.33 -1.17
N ILE A 99 13.48 8.70 -2.35
CA ILE A 99 13.06 7.78 -3.40
C ILE A 99 14.23 7.65 -4.38
N ASP A 100 14.76 6.43 -4.49
CA ASP A 100 15.92 6.13 -5.35
C ASP A 100 15.49 5.74 -6.76
N ARG A 101 14.30 5.11 -6.90
CA ARG A 101 13.78 4.63 -8.19
C ARG A 101 12.27 4.81 -8.31
N THR A 102 11.80 5.08 -9.53
CA THR A 102 10.37 5.21 -9.85
C THR A 102 9.96 4.25 -10.95
N TYR A 103 8.72 3.75 -10.87
CA TYR A 103 8.09 2.89 -11.86
C TYR A 103 6.73 3.47 -12.22
N GLU A 104 6.36 3.45 -13.51
CA GLU A 104 5.17 4.13 -14.02
C GLU A 104 4.44 3.29 -15.07
N ASP A 105 3.18 2.96 -14.83
CA ASP A 105 2.34 2.28 -15.81
C ASP A 105 1.10 3.09 -16.17
N TRP A 106 0.71 2.97 -17.45
CA TRP A 106 -0.44 3.64 -18.04
C TRP A 106 -1.45 2.59 -18.51
N SER A 107 -2.03 1.86 -17.56
CA SER A 107 -2.93 0.74 -17.84
C SER A 107 -3.91 0.51 -16.70
N SER A 108 -5.01 -0.20 -17.00
CA SER A 108 -5.96 -0.63 -15.98
C SER A 108 -5.33 -1.60 -14.96
N SER A 109 -5.82 -1.58 -13.71
CA SER A 109 -5.42 -2.55 -12.67
C SER A 109 -5.88 -3.98 -12.95
N ILE A 110 -6.87 -4.14 -13.84
CA ILE A 110 -7.43 -5.44 -14.24
C ILE A 110 -6.57 -6.09 -15.33
N GLU A 111 -5.82 -5.28 -16.09
CA GLU A 111 -4.93 -5.78 -17.13
C GLU A 111 -3.63 -6.31 -16.50
N ALA A 112 -3.47 -7.64 -16.52
CA ALA A 112 -2.38 -8.32 -15.82
C ALA A 112 -1.17 -8.71 -16.70
N GLY A 113 -1.20 -8.42 -18.01
CA GLY A 113 -0.12 -8.80 -18.92
C GLY A 113 1.14 -7.95 -18.75
N ALA A 114 2.33 -8.57 -18.92
CA ALA A 114 3.61 -7.86 -18.90
C ALA A 114 3.67 -6.72 -19.94
N ASP A 115 3.03 -6.92 -21.09
CA ASP A 115 2.93 -5.92 -22.16
C ASP A 115 2.11 -4.69 -21.76
N ARG A 116 1.20 -4.86 -20.80
CA ARG A 116 0.29 -3.81 -20.32
C ARG A 116 0.83 -3.05 -19.12
N ARG A 117 1.68 -3.70 -18.32
CA ARG A 117 2.27 -3.14 -17.11
C ARG A 117 3.78 -3.47 -17.02
N PRO A 118 4.60 -2.98 -17.97
CA PRO A 118 6.01 -3.31 -18.04
C PRO A 118 6.78 -2.89 -16.78
N ASP A 119 6.48 -1.73 -16.22
CA ASP A 119 7.16 -1.23 -15.03
C ASP A 119 6.76 -1.97 -13.76
N TRP A 120 5.52 -2.46 -13.66
CA TRP A 120 5.11 -3.38 -12.60
C TRP A 120 5.91 -4.68 -12.62
N HIS A 121 6.07 -5.29 -13.81
CA HIS A 121 6.86 -6.52 -13.95
C HIS A 121 8.34 -6.28 -13.63
N ARG A 122 8.90 -5.15 -14.05
CA ARG A 122 10.28 -4.77 -13.72
C ARG A 122 10.45 -4.56 -12.21
N LEU A 123 9.51 -3.87 -11.56
CA LEU A 123 9.49 -3.70 -10.11
C LEU A 123 9.47 -5.05 -9.38
N LEU A 124 8.60 -5.99 -9.80
CA LEU A 124 8.55 -7.33 -9.20
C LEU A 124 9.88 -8.07 -9.35
N GLN A 125 10.52 -8.00 -10.51
CA GLN A 125 11.84 -8.59 -10.72
C GLN A 125 12.89 -7.98 -9.78
N ASP A 126 12.92 -6.66 -9.64
CA ASP A 126 13.88 -5.97 -8.77
C ASP A 126 13.62 -6.28 -7.28
N ILE A 127 12.36 -6.44 -6.87
CA ILE A 127 12.01 -6.94 -5.52
C ILE A 127 12.50 -8.37 -5.31
N MET A 128 12.26 -9.26 -6.29
CA MET A 128 12.70 -10.67 -6.19
C MET A 128 14.22 -10.83 -6.15
N LYS A 129 14.97 -9.94 -6.82
CA LYS A 129 16.43 -9.86 -6.70
C LYS A 129 16.90 -9.32 -5.35
N GLY A 130 16.02 -8.68 -4.60
CA GLY A 130 16.37 -8.05 -3.33
C GLY A 130 16.90 -6.63 -3.45
N ASP A 131 16.75 -5.98 -4.62
CA ASP A 131 17.27 -4.63 -4.87
C ASP A 131 16.41 -3.55 -4.20
N VAL A 132 15.11 -3.82 -3.95
CA VAL A 132 14.16 -2.88 -3.37
C VAL A 132 13.87 -3.23 -1.91
N ALA A 133 14.15 -2.29 -0.98
CA ALA A 133 13.89 -2.44 0.45
C ALA A 133 12.48 -1.99 0.84
N ALA A 134 11.93 -1.02 0.13
CA ALA A 134 10.57 -0.53 0.34
C ALA A 134 9.95 0.03 -0.93
N LEU A 135 8.65 -0.16 -1.06
CA LEU A 135 7.83 0.44 -2.10
C LEU A 135 6.86 1.45 -1.49
N VAL A 136 6.84 2.66 -2.04
CA VAL A 136 5.89 3.71 -1.67
C VAL A 136 4.84 3.85 -2.77
N VAL A 137 3.57 3.80 -2.38
CA VAL A 137 2.43 3.94 -3.29
C VAL A 137 1.39 4.89 -2.71
N GLU A 138 0.62 5.54 -3.57
CA GLU A 138 -0.48 6.38 -3.11
C GLU A 138 -1.55 5.56 -2.40
N THR A 139 -2.05 4.50 -3.04
CA THR A 139 -3.07 3.58 -2.54
C THR A 139 -2.79 2.15 -3.01
N ARG A 140 -3.32 1.14 -2.31
CA ARG A 140 -3.18 -0.29 -2.66
C ARG A 140 -3.68 -0.61 -4.07
N CYS A 141 -4.77 0.01 -4.48
CA CYS A 141 -5.36 -0.20 -5.79
C CYS A 141 -4.44 0.18 -6.96
N ARG A 142 -3.34 0.92 -6.71
CA ARG A 142 -2.31 1.17 -7.74
C ARG A 142 -1.54 -0.10 -8.08
N LEU A 143 -1.34 -0.99 -7.11
CA LEU A 143 -0.68 -2.28 -7.30
C LEU A 143 -1.64 -3.31 -7.88
N SER A 144 -2.71 -3.61 -7.17
CA SER A 144 -3.78 -4.50 -7.60
C SER A 144 -5.08 -4.17 -6.89
N ARG A 145 -6.19 -4.45 -7.56
CA ARG A 145 -7.52 -4.37 -6.94
C ARG A 145 -7.88 -5.65 -6.17
N PHE A 146 -7.47 -6.81 -6.68
CA PHE A 146 -7.99 -8.10 -6.21
C PHE A 146 -6.95 -8.96 -5.49
N ALA A 147 -5.67 -8.77 -5.75
CA ALA A 147 -4.58 -9.62 -5.28
C ALA A 147 -3.72 -8.93 -4.19
N TRP A 148 -4.33 -8.11 -3.34
CA TRP A 148 -3.56 -7.39 -2.32
C TRP A 148 -2.87 -8.34 -1.33
N GLY A 149 -3.58 -9.37 -0.84
CA GLY A 149 -3.03 -10.32 0.13
C GLY A 149 -1.81 -11.07 -0.40
N GLU A 150 -1.87 -11.50 -1.66
CA GLU A 150 -0.78 -12.19 -2.35
C GLU A 150 0.43 -11.27 -2.57
N ILE A 151 0.17 -10.02 -2.97
CA ILE A 151 1.21 -9.02 -3.14
C ILE A 151 1.89 -8.71 -1.80
N GLU A 152 1.13 -8.50 -0.75
CA GLU A 152 1.67 -8.23 0.59
C GLU A 152 2.55 -9.39 1.08
N GLN A 153 2.14 -10.63 0.88
CA GLN A 153 2.92 -11.82 1.24
C GLN A 153 4.20 -11.94 0.40
N LEU A 154 4.12 -11.72 -0.92
CA LEU A 154 5.28 -11.74 -1.81
C LEU A 154 6.32 -10.70 -1.38
N PHE A 155 5.89 -9.47 -1.14
CA PHE A 155 6.77 -8.39 -0.73
C PHE A 155 7.40 -8.66 0.64
N LYS A 156 6.61 -9.17 1.58
CA LYS A 156 7.10 -9.58 2.90
C LYS A 156 8.13 -10.70 2.81
N TYR A 157 7.92 -11.69 1.94
CA TYR A 157 8.87 -12.78 1.71
C TYR A 157 10.22 -12.24 1.22
N HIS A 158 10.19 -11.27 0.31
CA HIS A 158 11.40 -10.61 -0.21
C HIS A 158 11.88 -9.44 0.67
N GLN A 159 11.36 -9.30 1.88
CA GLN A 159 11.72 -8.25 2.84
C GLN A 159 11.57 -6.83 2.27
N CYS A 160 10.64 -6.62 1.35
CA CYS A 160 10.26 -5.31 0.83
C CYS A 160 9.06 -4.77 1.61
N ASP A 161 9.22 -3.63 2.27
CA ASP A 161 8.13 -2.99 2.99
C ASP A 161 7.21 -2.23 2.02
N ILE A 162 5.89 -2.23 2.24
CA ILE A 162 4.95 -1.41 1.45
C ILE A 162 4.46 -0.23 2.29
N ILE A 163 4.60 0.97 1.77
CA ILE A 163 4.15 2.22 2.39
C ILE A 163 3.00 2.79 1.57
N VAL A 164 1.79 2.79 2.13
CA VAL A 164 0.60 3.40 1.52
C VAL A 164 0.44 4.81 2.08
N VAL A 165 0.46 5.80 1.18
CA VAL A 165 0.52 7.23 1.55
C VAL A 165 -0.86 7.78 1.89
N ASN A 166 -1.84 7.56 1.03
CA ASN A 166 -3.20 8.11 1.19
C ASN A 166 -4.16 7.06 1.74
N LYS A 167 -4.12 6.87 3.06
CA LYS A 167 -4.93 5.86 3.74
C LYS A 167 -6.44 6.13 3.67
N VAL A 168 -6.85 7.39 3.72
CA VAL A 168 -8.27 7.75 3.66
C VAL A 168 -8.85 7.35 2.30
N LEU A 169 -8.16 7.70 1.22
CA LEU A 169 -8.55 7.33 -0.14
C LEU A 169 -8.45 5.82 -0.35
N ASP A 170 -7.43 5.19 0.22
CA ASP A 170 -7.20 3.76 0.15
C ASP A 170 -8.32 2.96 0.84
N ASP A 171 -8.75 3.37 2.03
CA ASP A 171 -9.85 2.74 2.75
C ASP A 171 -11.20 2.91 2.05
N LEU A 172 -11.43 4.04 1.37
CA LEU A 172 -12.64 4.25 0.55
C LEU A 172 -12.66 3.28 -0.63
N PHE A 173 -11.58 3.19 -1.39
CA PHE A 173 -11.49 2.27 -2.52
C PHE A 173 -11.58 0.80 -2.09
N TYR A 174 -10.97 0.42 -0.98
CA TYR A 174 -11.01 -0.95 -0.48
C TYR A 174 -12.42 -1.40 -0.05
N ARG A 175 -13.24 -0.48 0.48
CA ARG A 175 -14.65 -0.77 0.83
C ARG A 175 -15.52 -0.94 -0.40
N ASP A 176 -15.35 -0.08 -1.42
CA ASP A 176 -16.09 -0.16 -2.66
C ASP A 176 -15.74 -1.44 -3.42
N GLU A 177 -14.48 -1.82 -3.45
CA GLU A 177 -14.02 -3.06 -4.09
C GLU A 177 -14.59 -4.32 -3.44
N GLN A 178 -14.66 -4.38 -2.11
CA GLN A 178 -15.28 -5.52 -1.42
C GLN A 178 -16.77 -5.65 -1.74
N SER A 179 -17.48 -4.54 -1.92
CA SER A 179 -18.90 -4.57 -2.29
C SER A 179 -19.11 -5.02 -3.74
N GLU A 180 -18.24 -4.58 -4.67
CA GLU A 180 -18.27 -5.01 -6.08
C GLU A 180 -17.87 -6.49 -6.24
N ASP A 181 -16.87 -6.97 -5.51
CA ASP A 181 -16.47 -8.39 -5.52
C ASP A 181 -17.57 -9.29 -4.98
N LEU A 182 -18.23 -8.89 -3.89
CA LEU A 182 -19.36 -9.62 -3.35
C LEU A 182 -20.52 -9.66 -4.34
N ALA A 183 -20.82 -8.55 -5.02
CA ALA A 183 -21.85 -8.47 -6.04
C ALA A 183 -21.54 -9.40 -7.23
N ARG A 184 -20.28 -9.43 -7.72
CA ARG A 184 -19.82 -10.35 -8.78
C ARG A 184 -19.89 -11.81 -8.37
N GLN A 185 -19.47 -12.15 -7.15
CA GLN A 185 -19.58 -13.52 -6.63
C GLN A 185 -21.03 -13.98 -6.55
N ILE A 186 -21.94 -13.09 -6.11
CA ILE A 186 -23.38 -13.36 -6.08
C ILE A 186 -23.93 -13.57 -7.52
N GLU A 187 -23.45 -12.82 -8.49
CA GLU A 187 -23.88 -12.93 -9.88
C GLU A 187 -23.41 -14.24 -10.52
N VAL A 188 -22.17 -14.66 -10.29
CA VAL A 188 -21.63 -15.96 -10.70
C VAL A 188 -22.44 -17.12 -10.08
N LEU A 189 -22.71 -17.06 -8.76
CA LEU A 189 -23.52 -18.07 -8.08
C LEU A 189 -24.97 -18.13 -8.57
N LYS A 190 -25.53 -17.03 -9.06
CA LYS A 190 -26.85 -16.99 -9.68
C LYS A 190 -26.83 -17.64 -11.07
N MET A 191 -25.76 -17.40 -11.87
CA MET A 191 -25.60 -18.03 -13.18
C MET A 191 -25.47 -19.54 -13.08
N ASP A 192 -24.68 -20.07 -12.12
CA ASP A 192 -24.54 -21.51 -11.89
C ASP A 192 -25.87 -22.17 -11.51
N ARG A 193 -26.71 -21.54 -10.70
CA ARG A 193 -28.04 -22.05 -10.36
C ARG A 193 -29.03 -22.09 -11.52
N HIS A 194 -28.87 -21.20 -12.51
CA HIS A 194 -29.71 -21.23 -13.73
C HIS A 194 -29.30 -22.32 -14.71
N LEU A 195 -28.04 -22.75 -14.69
CA LEU A 195 -27.56 -23.87 -15.51
C LEU A 195 -28.10 -25.22 -14.98
N ASP A 196 -28.16 -25.40 -13.65
CA ASP A 196 -28.70 -26.61 -13.01
C ASP A 196 -30.24 -26.75 -13.13
N SER A 197 -30.95 -25.62 -13.31
CA SER A 197 -32.42 -25.65 -13.46
C SER A 197 -32.90 -25.95 -14.89
N ASN A 198 -32.04 -25.86 -15.89
CA ASN A 198 -32.33 -26.17 -17.30
C ASN A 198 -31.90 -27.56 -17.75
N SER A 199 -31.41 -28.40 -16.82
CA SER A 199 -30.99 -29.82 -17.10
C SER A 199 -31.97 -30.88 -16.58
N LYS A 200 -33.24 -30.51 -16.41
CA LYS A 200 -34.31 -31.48 -16.02
C LYS A 200 -35.38 -31.54 -17.09
#